data_27a1ff4e2de98f521994f7e37560e697
#
_entry.id   27a1ff4e2de98f521994f7e37560e697
#
_cell.length_a   1.000
_cell.length_b   1.000
_cell.length_c   1.000
_cell.angle_alpha   90.00
_cell.angle_beta   90.00
_cell.angle_gamma   90.00
#
_symmetry.space_group_name_H-M   'P 1'
#
loop_
_entity.id
_entity.type
_entity.pdbx_description
1 polymer ?
#
loop_
_entity_poly.entity_id
_entity_poly.type
_entity_poly.pdbx_seq_one_letter_code
_entity_poly.pdbx_strand_id
1 'polypeptide(L)'
;MNTQTADLFDNNREKKIEVLSAKFKNYGGLKEFSGQIVTLKLDKSNWQLLEILRDEDGEGKIVVVDNSEEFFGVVGDKLMTFAKNNNWRAIILNGYVRDIDETKNIDVGLFAIGTCPLRNFEKTESFRDVKLNFGGVTFNSGDYLYADNDGV
;
A
#
# COMPACT_ATOMS: atom_id res chain seq x y z
N MET A 1 19.32 1.76 -5.54
CA MET A 1 19.77 0.39 -5.27
C MET A 1 18.84 -0.58 -5.98
N ASN A 2 19.40 -1.34 -6.86
CA ASN A 2 18.62 -2.20 -7.75
C ASN A 2 18.47 -3.58 -7.12
N THR A 3 17.53 -3.72 -6.16
CA THR A 3 17.31 -5.00 -5.49
C THR A 3 16.07 -5.65 -6.09
N GLN A 4 16.27 -6.64 -6.93
CA GLN A 4 15.17 -7.42 -7.47
C GLN A 4 14.60 -8.37 -6.42
N THR A 5 13.28 -8.47 -6.34
CA THR A 5 12.62 -9.32 -5.34
C THR A 5 13.00 -10.79 -5.49
N ALA A 6 13.15 -11.28 -6.72
CA ALA A 6 13.58 -12.65 -6.98
C ALA A 6 14.95 -12.94 -6.37
N ASP A 7 15.93 -12.07 -6.61
CA ASP A 7 17.28 -12.22 -6.06
C ASP A 7 17.28 -12.08 -4.55
N LEU A 8 16.47 -11.16 -4.03
CA LEU A 8 16.34 -10.95 -2.58
C LEU A 8 15.86 -12.24 -1.91
N PHE A 9 14.87 -12.90 -2.47
CA PHE A 9 14.36 -14.17 -1.97
C PHE A 9 15.45 -15.25 -2.00
N ASP A 10 16.11 -15.41 -3.16
CA ASP A 10 17.11 -16.45 -3.35
C ASP A 10 18.32 -16.31 -2.43
N ASN A 11 18.73 -15.06 -2.16
CA ASN A 11 19.89 -14.76 -1.32
C ASN A 11 19.60 -14.77 0.17
N ASN A 12 18.34 -14.94 0.61
CA ASN A 12 17.94 -14.90 2.01
C ASN A 12 17.07 -16.10 2.42
N ARG A 13 17.32 -17.26 1.84
CA ARG A 13 16.49 -18.46 2.06
C ARG A 13 16.44 -18.93 3.51
N GLU A 14 17.45 -18.62 4.31
CA GLU A 14 17.51 -18.95 5.75
C GLU A 14 16.68 -17.97 6.60
N LYS A 15 16.24 -16.87 6.02
CA LYS A 15 15.41 -15.87 6.72
C LYS A 15 13.94 -16.13 6.44
N LYS A 16 13.09 -15.72 7.36
CA LYS A 16 11.65 -15.77 7.17
C LYS A 16 11.23 -14.62 6.29
N ILE A 17 11.09 -14.87 4.98
CA ILE A 17 10.58 -13.93 4.01
C ILE A 17 9.15 -14.34 3.66
N GLU A 18 8.23 -13.39 3.69
CA GLU A 18 6.85 -13.59 3.29
C GLU A 18 6.60 -12.91 1.95
N VAL A 19 5.79 -13.52 1.09
CA VAL A 19 5.48 -13.02 -0.24
C VAL A 19 3.98 -12.78 -0.35
N LEU A 20 3.62 -11.57 -0.75
CA LEU A 20 2.22 -11.17 -0.89
C LEU A 20 1.56 -11.91 -2.05
N SER A 21 0.31 -12.33 -1.85
CA SER A 21 -0.49 -13.00 -2.87
C SER A 21 -0.46 -12.27 -4.22
N ALA A 22 -0.39 -13.03 -5.30
CA ALA A 22 -0.40 -12.50 -6.66
C ALA A 22 -1.72 -11.83 -7.06
N LYS A 23 -2.77 -11.93 -6.26
CA LYS A 23 -4.02 -11.19 -6.52
C LYS A 23 -3.85 -9.69 -6.36
N PHE A 24 -2.83 -9.23 -5.64
CA PHE A 24 -2.50 -7.82 -5.50
C PHE A 24 -1.78 -7.33 -6.75
N LYS A 25 -2.30 -6.27 -7.37
CA LYS A 25 -1.75 -5.67 -8.60
C LYS A 25 -1.33 -4.24 -8.33
N ASN A 26 -0.30 -3.77 -9.05
CA ASN A 26 0.17 -2.39 -8.94
C ASN A 26 -0.61 -1.47 -9.90
N TYR A 27 -1.38 -0.58 -9.34
CA TYR A 27 -2.15 0.44 -10.07
C TYR A 27 -1.49 1.82 -10.03
N GLY A 28 -0.31 1.91 -9.46
CA GLY A 28 0.47 3.16 -9.40
C GLY A 28 1.53 3.25 -10.49
N GLY A 29 2.17 4.39 -10.56
CA GLY A 29 3.21 4.68 -11.56
C GLY A 29 4.60 4.18 -11.17
N LEU A 30 4.89 4.04 -9.88
CA LEU A 30 6.18 3.55 -9.40
C LEU A 30 6.18 2.02 -9.38
N LYS A 31 7.08 1.40 -10.15
CA LYS A 31 7.10 -0.05 -10.34
C LYS A 31 8.09 -0.78 -9.44
N GLU A 32 9.13 -0.10 -8.99
CA GLU A 32 10.14 -0.66 -8.08
C GLU A 32 10.26 0.26 -6.87
N PHE A 33 10.14 -0.31 -5.68
CA PHE A 33 10.26 0.48 -4.45
C PHE A 33 10.57 -0.40 -3.26
N SER A 34 11.07 0.25 -2.22
CA SER A 34 11.24 -0.36 -0.90
C SER A 34 11.03 0.70 0.16
N GLY A 35 10.76 0.28 1.37
CA GLY A 35 10.59 1.20 2.47
C GLY A 35 10.17 0.52 3.75
N GLN A 36 10.15 1.32 4.81
CA GLN A 36 9.71 0.89 6.12
C GLN A 36 8.19 0.96 6.22
N ILE A 37 7.59 -0.08 6.77
CA ILE A 37 6.14 -0.23 6.85
C ILE A 37 5.56 0.63 7.97
N VAL A 38 4.45 1.31 7.66
CA VAL A 38 3.51 1.89 8.62
C VAL A 38 2.17 1.22 8.39
N THR A 39 1.62 0.53 9.39
CA THR A 39 0.34 -0.17 9.26
C THR A 39 -0.84 0.69 9.66
N LEU A 40 -1.97 0.47 8.99
CA LEU A 40 -3.23 1.16 9.26
C LEU A 40 -4.40 0.22 9.01
N LYS A 41 -5.26 0.03 10.02
CA LYS A 41 -6.50 -0.71 9.90
C LYS A 41 -7.65 0.27 9.77
N LEU A 42 -8.36 0.23 8.64
CA LEU A 42 -9.54 1.07 8.39
C LEU A 42 -10.83 0.35 8.81
N ASP A 43 -11.87 1.12 9.03
CA ASP A 43 -13.23 0.62 9.26
C ASP A 43 -14.19 1.34 8.30
N LYS A 44 -14.24 0.89 7.04
CA LYS A 44 -15.14 1.40 5.99
C LYS A 44 -14.99 2.89 5.70
N SER A 45 -13.81 3.46 5.94
CA SER A 45 -13.53 4.87 5.72
C SER A 45 -12.07 5.06 5.35
N ASN A 46 -11.80 6.01 4.47
CA ASN A 46 -10.42 6.36 4.13
C ASN A 46 -9.94 7.66 4.80
N TRP A 47 -10.74 8.21 5.72
CA TRP A 47 -10.48 9.55 6.26
C TRP A 47 -9.09 9.67 6.92
N GLN A 48 -8.72 8.75 7.79
CA GLN A 48 -7.43 8.81 8.47
C GLN A 48 -6.26 8.48 7.55
N LEU A 49 -6.46 7.64 6.53
CA LEU A 49 -5.46 7.44 5.50
C LEU A 49 -5.18 8.74 4.75
N LEU A 50 -6.24 9.46 4.39
CA LEU A 50 -6.10 10.77 3.75
C LEU A 50 -5.27 11.72 4.61
N GLU A 51 -5.56 11.79 5.91
CA GLU A 51 -4.83 12.67 6.83
C GLU A 51 -3.34 12.29 6.93
N ILE A 52 -3.05 11.00 7.04
CA ILE A 52 -1.66 10.51 7.09
C ILE A 52 -0.90 10.91 5.82
N LEU A 53 -1.47 10.64 4.65
CA LEU A 53 -0.82 10.94 3.38
C LEU A 53 -0.66 12.44 3.13
N ARG A 54 -1.63 13.23 3.55
CA ARG A 54 -1.64 14.68 3.37
C ARG A 54 -0.71 15.42 4.34
N ASP A 55 -0.66 14.98 5.60
CA ASP A 55 -0.09 15.78 6.69
C ASP A 55 1.26 15.27 7.20
N GLU A 56 1.66 14.03 6.89
CA GLU A 56 2.90 13.44 7.41
C GLU A 56 3.92 13.21 6.30
N ASP A 57 5.21 13.40 6.64
CA ASP A 57 6.30 13.06 5.75
C ASP A 57 6.49 11.54 5.67
N GLY A 58 6.35 11.01 4.46
CA GLY A 58 6.47 9.59 4.17
C GLY A 58 7.82 9.16 3.61
N GLU A 59 8.85 10.01 3.72
CA GLU A 59 10.19 9.69 3.17
C GLU A 59 10.70 8.34 3.67
N GLY A 60 10.99 7.44 2.72
CA GLY A 60 11.44 6.08 3.01
C GLY A 60 10.36 5.15 3.58
N LYS A 61 9.09 5.52 3.52
CA LYS A 61 8.00 4.77 4.14
C LYS A 61 6.95 4.32 3.14
N ILE A 62 6.30 3.21 3.50
CA ILE A 62 5.19 2.61 2.77
C ILE A 62 4.05 2.41 3.76
N VAL A 63 2.87 2.91 3.44
CA VAL A 63 1.69 2.63 4.26
C VAL A 63 1.03 1.33 3.78
N VAL A 64 0.83 0.41 4.71
CA VAL A 64 0.14 -0.86 4.49
C VAL A 64 -1.22 -0.77 5.16
N VAL A 65 -2.27 -0.95 4.39
CA VAL A 65 -3.64 -0.61 4.79
C VAL A 65 -4.54 -1.83 4.64
N ASP A 66 -5.26 -2.16 5.70
CA ASP A 66 -6.29 -3.20 5.65
C ASP A 66 -7.68 -2.58 5.76
N ASN A 67 -8.47 -2.69 4.69
CA ASN A 67 -9.87 -2.26 4.66
C ASN A 67 -10.82 -3.46 4.60
N SER A 68 -10.35 -4.66 4.98
CA SER A 68 -11.16 -5.89 5.02
C SER A 68 -11.87 -6.22 3.70
N GLU A 69 -11.28 -5.82 2.57
CA GLU A 69 -11.84 -6.05 1.22
C GLU A 69 -13.22 -5.41 1.01
N GLU A 70 -13.58 -4.42 1.81
CA GLU A 70 -14.84 -3.68 1.61
C GLU A 70 -14.89 -3.07 0.21
N PHE A 71 -16.03 -3.20 -0.46
CA PHE A 71 -16.16 -2.86 -1.87
C PHE A 71 -16.46 -1.39 -2.10
N PHE A 72 -15.45 -0.56 -1.97
CA PHE A 72 -15.45 0.83 -2.45
C PHE A 72 -14.01 1.25 -2.76
N GLY A 73 -13.85 2.28 -3.58
CA GLY A 73 -12.53 2.82 -3.93
C GLY A 73 -11.94 3.60 -2.77
N VAL A 74 -11.04 2.97 -2.02
CA VAL A 74 -10.38 3.58 -0.86
C VAL A 74 -9.38 4.64 -1.28
N VAL A 75 -8.61 4.37 -2.34
CA VAL A 75 -7.57 5.24 -2.86
C VAL A 75 -7.88 5.58 -4.31
N GLY A 76 -7.78 6.85 -4.63
CA GLY A 76 -7.86 7.37 -5.98
C GLY A 76 -6.75 8.37 -6.24
N ASP A 77 -6.93 9.22 -7.25
CA ASP A 77 -5.91 10.19 -7.68
C ASP A 77 -5.58 11.21 -6.59
N LYS A 78 -6.56 11.64 -5.80
CA LYS A 78 -6.37 12.64 -4.75
C LYS A 78 -5.43 12.15 -3.65
N LEU A 79 -5.68 10.94 -3.12
CA LEU A 79 -4.82 10.36 -2.09
C LEU A 79 -3.43 10.05 -2.64
N MET A 80 -3.34 9.58 -3.88
CA MET A 80 -2.07 9.33 -4.54
C MET A 80 -1.26 10.61 -4.73
N THR A 81 -1.92 11.72 -5.04
CA THR A 81 -1.26 13.03 -5.17
C THR A 81 -0.72 13.49 -3.81
N PHE A 82 -1.49 13.33 -2.73
CA PHE A 82 -1.00 13.61 -1.38
C PHE A 82 0.23 12.75 -1.04
N ALA A 83 0.17 11.46 -1.35
CA ALA A 83 1.28 10.54 -1.11
C ALA A 83 2.55 11.00 -1.83
N LYS A 84 2.44 11.34 -3.10
CA LYS A 84 3.57 11.85 -3.88
C LYS A 84 4.15 13.13 -3.29
N ASN A 85 3.28 14.08 -2.95
CA ASN A 85 3.71 15.39 -2.45
C ASN A 85 4.41 15.31 -1.09
N ASN A 86 4.13 14.26 -0.31
CA ASN A 86 4.72 14.04 1.01
C ASN A 86 5.71 12.87 1.05
N ASN A 87 6.23 12.49 -0.10
CA ASN A 87 7.35 11.53 -0.23
C ASN A 87 7.02 10.08 0.16
N TRP A 88 5.75 9.71 0.27
CA TRP A 88 5.38 8.32 0.48
C TRP A 88 5.76 7.49 -0.75
N ARG A 89 6.43 6.36 -0.52
CA ARG A 89 6.90 5.50 -1.62
C ARG A 89 5.77 4.72 -2.26
N ALA A 90 4.87 4.19 -1.44
CA ALA A 90 3.81 3.33 -1.92
C ALA A 90 2.70 3.16 -0.88
N ILE A 91 1.57 2.65 -1.36
CA ILE A 91 0.45 2.17 -0.56
C ILE A 91 0.20 0.71 -0.94
N ILE A 92 0.12 -0.17 0.06
CA ILE A 92 -0.30 -1.56 -0.11
C ILE A 92 -1.67 -1.69 0.55
N LEU A 93 -2.69 -2.00 -0.22
CA LEU A 93 -4.08 -1.93 0.25
C LEU A 93 -4.79 -3.26 0.10
N ASN A 94 -5.27 -3.81 1.20
CA ASN A 94 -6.23 -4.90 1.16
C ASN A 94 -7.63 -4.33 0.94
N GLY A 95 -7.90 -3.98 -0.30
CA GLY A 95 -9.11 -3.31 -0.72
C GLY A 95 -9.03 -2.87 -2.18
N TYR A 96 -9.91 -1.96 -2.55
CA TYR A 96 -10.11 -1.53 -3.93
C TYR A 96 -9.69 -0.08 -4.13
N VAL A 97 -9.29 0.24 -5.36
CA VAL A 97 -8.88 1.58 -5.77
C VAL A 97 -9.75 2.06 -6.93
N ARG A 98 -9.67 3.35 -7.23
CA ARG A 98 -10.35 3.96 -8.38
C ARG A 98 -9.45 4.99 -9.05
N ASP A 99 -9.92 5.61 -10.13
CA ASP A 99 -9.17 6.60 -10.92
C ASP A 99 -7.86 6.01 -11.48
N ILE A 100 -7.86 4.74 -11.87
CA ILE A 100 -6.61 4.05 -12.25
C ILE A 100 -5.98 4.61 -13.52
N ASP A 101 -6.74 5.28 -14.38
CA ASP A 101 -6.17 5.97 -15.54
C ASP A 101 -5.28 7.15 -15.12
N GLU A 102 -5.55 7.73 -13.96
CA GLU A 102 -4.74 8.79 -13.36
C GLU A 102 -3.67 8.21 -12.44
N THR A 103 -4.02 7.26 -11.56
CA THR A 103 -3.07 6.72 -10.57
C THR A 103 -1.86 6.06 -11.20
N LYS A 104 -2.02 5.41 -12.36
CA LYS A 104 -0.91 4.76 -13.07
C LYS A 104 0.18 5.74 -13.53
N ASN A 105 -0.11 7.03 -13.57
CA ASN A 105 0.83 8.08 -13.97
C ASN A 105 1.42 8.83 -12.79
N ILE A 106 1.04 8.49 -11.56
CA ILE A 106 1.58 9.11 -10.35
C ILE A 106 2.72 8.25 -9.82
N ASP A 107 3.87 8.86 -9.58
CA ASP A 107 5.12 8.17 -9.19
C ASP A 107 5.10 7.70 -7.72
N VAL A 108 4.12 6.87 -7.41
CA VAL A 108 3.92 6.19 -6.13
C VAL A 108 3.43 4.77 -6.44
N GLY A 109 3.89 3.77 -5.72
CA GLY A 109 3.37 2.41 -5.86
C GLY A 109 1.97 2.30 -5.25
N LEU A 110 1.12 1.46 -5.84
CA LEU A 110 -0.25 1.25 -5.33
C LEU A 110 -0.69 -0.18 -5.60
N PHE A 111 -0.44 -1.07 -4.66
CA PHE A 111 -0.93 -2.44 -4.75
C PHE A 111 -2.32 -2.56 -4.13
N ALA A 112 -3.23 -3.21 -4.83
CA ALA A 112 -4.61 -3.42 -4.40
C ALA A 112 -5.17 -4.70 -5.03
N ILE A 113 -6.32 -5.17 -4.54
CA ILE A 113 -6.93 -6.40 -5.02
C ILE A 113 -7.86 -6.20 -6.22
N GLY A 114 -8.18 -4.96 -6.55
CA GLY A 114 -9.04 -4.66 -7.69
C GLY A 114 -9.46 -3.20 -7.73
N THR A 115 -10.42 -2.91 -8.60
CA THR A 115 -10.93 -1.57 -8.82
C THR A 115 -12.41 -1.49 -8.52
N CYS A 116 -12.86 -0.31 -8.08
CA CYS A 116 -14.28 -0.08 -7.77
C CYS A 116 -14.57 1.43 -7.84
N PRO A 117 -15.55 1.88 -8.61
CA PRO A 117 -15.86 3.30 -8.71
C PRO A 117 -16.65 3.86 -7.52
N LEU A 118 -17.17 3.00 -6.65
CA LEU A 118 -17.95 3.44 -5.49
C LEU A 118 -17.09 4.25 -4.52
N ARG A 119 -17.71 5.19 -3.86
CA ARG A 119 -17.10 6.00 -2.81
C ARG A 119 -17.90 5.85 -1.51
N ASN A 120 -17.19 5.79 -0.39
CA ASN A 120 -17.80 5.82 0.93
C ASN A 120 -17.46 7.17 1.58
N PHE A 121 -18.48 7.88 2.07
CA PHE A 121 -18.34 9.21 2.67
C PHE A 121 -18.32 9.16 4.20
N GLU A 122 -18.36 7.99 4.80
CA GLU A 122 -18.32 7.86 6.26
C GLU A 122 -16.96 8.28 6.82
N LYS A 123 -16.96 8.79 8.05
CA LYS A 123 -15.76 9.11 8.81
C LYS A 123 -15.77 8.26 10.06
N THR A 124 -15.01 7.18 10.03
CA THR A 124 -14.87 6.25 11.15
C THR A 124 -13.44 6.28 11.67
N GLU A 125 -13.24 5.79 12.89
CA GLU A 125 -11.91 5.63 13.44
C GLU A 125 -11.14 4.53 12.73
N SER A 126 -9.83 4.68 12.71
CA SER A 126 -8.92 3.65 12.26
C SER A 126 -7.91 3.32 13.37
N PHE A 127 -7.13 2.26 13.15
CA PHE A 127 -6.14 1.82 14.13
C PHE A 127 -4.79 1.77 13.46
N ARG A 128 -3.86 2.59 13.95
CA ARG A 128 -2.50 2.71 13.41
C ARG A 128 -1.55 1.82 14.21
N ASP A 129 -0.50 1.35 13.53
CA ASP A 129 0.59 0.55 14.12
C ASP A 129 0.11 -0.76 14.75
N VAL A 130 -0.99 -1.29 14.25
CA VAL A 130 -1.49 -2.62 14.63
C VAL A 130 -0.98 -3.67 13.65
N LYS A 131 -0.88 -4.90 14.13
CA LYS A 131 -0.51 -6.05 13.30
C LYS A 131 -1.61 -6.33 12.29
N LEU A 132 -1.23 -6.47 11.01
CA LEU A 132 -2.16 -6.80 9.94
C LEU A 132 -1.83 -8.17 9.34
N ASN A 133 -2.87 -8.89 8.93
CA ASN A 133 -2.74 -10.17 8.24
C ASN A 133 -3.64 -10.16 7.01
N PHE A 134 -3.05 -10.18 5.83
CA PHE A 134 -3.78 -10.35 4.58
C PHE A 134 -2.83 -10.80 3.47
N GLY A 135 -3.39 -11.41 2.43
CA GLY A 135 -2.60 -11.84 1.27
C GLY A 135 -1.51 -12.85 1.60
N GLY A 136 -1.66 -13.60 2.69
CA GLY A 136 -0.67 -14.58 3.13
C GLY A 136 0.53 -13.99 3.89
N VAL A 137 0.46 -12.72 4.26
CA VAL A 137 1.56 -11.99 4.92
C VAL A 137 1.09 -11.39 6.24
N THR A 138 1.99 -11.36 7.20
CA THR A 138 1.85 -10.59 8.44
C THR A 138 2.66 -9.31 8.33
N PHE A 139 2.01 -8.17 8.52
CA PHE A 139 2.65 -6.86 8.46
C PHE A 139 2.72 -6.23 9.85
N ASN A 140 3.90 -5.74 10.20
CA ASN A 140 4.11 -4.96 11.43
C ASN A 140 4.76 -3.64 11.07
N SER A 141 4.36 -2.55 11.72
CA SER A 141 5.06 -1.28 11.60
C SER A 141 6.53 -1.45 11.97
N GLY A 142 7.41 -0.86 11.18
CA GLY A 142 8.84 -0.96 11.38
C GLY A 142 9.53 -2.05 10.55
N ASP A 143 8.80 -3.04 10.06
CA ASP A 143 9.34 -4.03 9.11
C ASP A 143 9.62 -3.36 7.76
N TYR A 144 10.41 -4.02 6.92
CA TYR A 144 10.75 -3.53 5.59
C TYR A 144 10.03 -4.31 4.51
N LEU A 145 9.72 -3.61 3.43
CA LEU A 145 9.00 -4.14 2.28
C LEU A 145 9.76 -3.80 1.00
N TYR A 146 9.81 -4.76 0.09
CA TYR A 146 10.42 -4.62 -1.24
C TYR A 146 9.41 -5.04 -2.29
N ALA A 147 9.32 -4.28 -3.38
CA ALA A 147 8.39 -4.57 -4.47
C ALA A 147 9.02 -4.26 -5.82
N ASP A 148 8.64 -5.03 -6.81
CA ASP A 148 8.94 -4.80 -8.22
C ASP A 148 7.84 -5.39 -9.10
N ASN A 149 8.12 -5.63 -10.38
CA ASN A 149 7.11 -6.18 -11.29
C ASN A 149 6.74 -7.64 -11.00
N ASP A 150 7.54 -8.35 -10.20
CA ASP A 150 7.24 -9.71 -9.78
C ASP A 150 6.32 -9.79 -8.55
N GLY A 151 6.22 -8.71 -7.78
CA GLY A 151 5.35 -8.67 -6.60
C GLY A 151 5.96 -7.98 -5.39
N VAL A 152 5.48 -8.36 -4.24
CA VAL A 152 5.83 -7.76 -2.94
C VAL A 152 6.26 -8.85 -1.97
#